data_1a6cd1f47a6621df865e78b0495ee316
#
_entry.id   1a6cd1f47a6621df865e78b0495ee316
#
_cell.length_a   1.000
_cell.length_b   1.000
_cell.length_c   1.000
_cell.angle_alpha   90.00
_cell.angle_beta   90.00
_cell.angle_gamma   90.00
#
_symmetry.space_group_name_H-M   'P 1'
#
loop_
_entity.id
_entity.type
_entity.pdbx_description
1 polymer ?
#
loop_
_entity_poly.entity_id
_entity_poly.type
_entity_poly.pdbx_seq_one_letter_code
_entity_poly.pdbx_strand_id
1 'polypeptide(L)'
;EFGEKFAKNIAKVLRGYTKFNGRRKPENLFPHVLSIVNNNEADRVLAEYEEITELAEEIYEKLPKERKDAYYQLVLYPTKASYLMYKLHICTAKNRLYAKQGRVSANRYAKMVNEAFVQDYIMSEYYNKTMAKGKWDGMMNQAHLGQTGWRSAEVNMMPKLELVSPKGGGGKMFVALPDSDEVVDSGTYELDAFSNIGDETRSIVIGNQGDSPVDYTVTADQSFIKIRIRRFNNTDAFVTETAKGSTYEDNIVDVCIDWSKIPAGKKSVDGNLTINGTGKTVVIKVKADVYDVSRLPKNTFVDTNGVISIEAEHYSENVSLGGGEWKVIDDYGRSLSSMKVFPTELAVKKPGVDSPYLEYHFTANETGKMTLYTYCAPTNNLSADLGMKYSVAIDDEKPQIVETFANTLPVGSGEVWDSGVMMNCRILATQHELNKKEIHTLRIYMVDAGFTLQKLVIDCNESIKESFLGPQESYFTK
;
A
#
# COMPACT_ATOMS: atom_id res chain seq x y z
N GLU A 1 15.47 -13.80 -26.82
CA GLU A 1 16.30 -12.61 -27.11
C GLU A 1 17.47 -12.49 -26.12
N PHE A 2 17.20 -12.51 -24.80
CA PHE A 2 18.20 -12.28 -23.76
C PHE A 2 18.79 -13.55 -23.14
N GLY A 3 18.37 -14.73 -23.60
CA GLY A 3 18.80 -16.06 -23.16
C GLY A 3 17.96 -16.65 -22.03
N GLU A 4 17.84 -17.97 -22.02
CA GLU A 4 17.01 -18.74 -21.07
C GLU A 4 17.40 -18.48 -19.60
N LYS A 5 18.70 -18.27 -19.35
CA LYS A 5 19.24 -17.98 -18.00
C LYS A 5 18.54 -16.81 -17.33
N PHE A 6 18.12 -15.78 -18.09
CA PHE A 6 17.51 -14.58 -17.56
C PHE A 6 15.99 -14.51 -17.75
N ALA A 7 15.41 -15.44 -18.52
CA ALA A 7 14.02 -15.36 -18.97
C ALA A 7 13.03 -15.20 -17.80
N LYS A 8 13.16 -16.01 -16.73
CA LYS A 8 12.29 -15.96 -15.56
C LYS A 8 12.38 -14.61 -14.82
N ASN A 9 13.60 -14.09 -14.64
CA ASN A 9 13.81 -12.83 -13.93
C ASN A 9 13.35 -11.63 -14.78
N ILE A 10 13.57 -11.65 -16.08
CA ILE A 10 13.03 -10.61 -16.98
C ILE A 10 11.51 -10.62 -16.98
N ALA A 11 10.89 -11.80 -17.00
CA ALA A 11 9.43 -11.92 -16.86
C ALA A 11 8.93 -11.35 -15.53
N LYS A 12 9.64 -11.59 -14.40
CA LYS A 12 9.33 -10.99 -13.10
C LYS A 12 9.39 -9.46 -13.16
N VAL A 13 10.44 -8.90 -13.74
CA VAL A 13 10.60 -7.44 -13.89
C VAL A 13 9.46 -6.85 -14.72
N LEU A 14 9.17 -7.42 -15.89
CA LEU A 14 8.12 -6.90 -16.77
C LEU A 14 6.72 -7.03 -16.14
N ARG A 15 6.41 -8.15 -15.52
CA ARG A 15 5.14 -8.31 -14.78
C ARG A 15 5.01 -7.30 -13.64
N GLY A 16 6.06 -7.13 -12.82
CA GLY A 16 6.07 -6.13 -11.74
C GLY A 16 5.88 -4.71 -12.27
N TYR A 17 6.68 -4.31 -13.25
CA TYR A 17 6.57 -2.99 -13.87
C TYR A 17 5.17 -2.72 -14.43
N THR A 18 4.62 -3.64 -15.24
CA THR A 18 3.29 -3.43 -15.84
C THR A 18 2.17 -3.40 -14.82
N LYS A 19 2.23 -4.26 -13.80
CA LYS A 19 1.28 -4.26 -12.68
C LYS A 19 1.32 -2.95 -11.89
N PHE A 20 2.51 -2.52 -11.46
CA PHE A 20 2.65 -1.34 -10.62
C PHE A 20 2.29 -0.06 -11.37
N ASN A 21 2.69 0.04 -12.63
CA ASN A 21 2.34 1.18 -13.48
C ASN A 21 0.84 1.21 -13.86
N GLY A 22 0.19 0.04 -13.91
CA GLY A 22 -1.25 -0.09 -14.09
C GLY A 22 -2.10 0.40 -12.91
N ARG A 23 -1.51 0.56 -11.71
CA ARG A 23 -2.21 1.10 -10.53
C ARG A 23 -2.69 2.53 -10.74
N ARG A 24 -1.86 3.34 -11.38
CA ARG A 24 -2.15 4.74 -11.69
C ARG A 24 -1.35 5.19 -12.88
N LYS A 25 -1.97 5.94 -13.78
CA LYS A 25 -1.28 6.52 -14.93
C LYS A 25 -0.18 7.48 -14.45
N PRO A 26 1.03 7.45 -15.04
CA PRO A 26 2.13 8.31 -14.62
C PRO A 26 1.79 9.80 -14.62
N GLU A 27 1.03 10.28 -15.61
CA GLU A 27 0.58 11.67 -15.70
C GLU A 27 -0.39 12.09 -14.57
N ASN A 28 -0.94 11.13 -13.85
CA ASN A 28 -1.83 11.34 -12.71
C ASN A 28 -1.14 11.05 -11.37
N LEU A 29 0.17 10.81 -11.39
CA LEU A 29 0.95 10.59 -10.18
C LEU A 29 1.40 11.93 -9.59
N PHE A 30 1.03 12.18 -8.34
CA PHE A 30 1.36 13.41 -7.59
C PHE A 30 1.83 13.05 -6.18
N PRO A 31 2.50 13.98 -5.47
CA PRO A 31 3.00 13.69 -4.11
C PRO A 31 1.92 13.28 -3.09
N HIS A 32 0.68 13.69 -3.29
CA HIS A 32 -0.43 13.38 -2.39
C HIS A 32 -1.16 12.06 -2.68
N VAL A 33 -0.75 11.31 -3.70
CA VAL A 33 -1.48 10.10 -4.15
C VAL A 33 -1.31 8.95 -3.19
N LEU A 34 -0.06 8.65 -2.82
CA LEU A 34 0.24 7.58 -1.88
C LEU A 34 0.36 8.15 -0.47
N SER A 35 -0.26 7.48 0.48
CA SER A 35 -0.11 7.86 1.88
C SER A 35 1.31 7.58 2.35
N ILE A 36 1.97 8.62 2.87
CA ILE A 36 3.28 8.51 3.53
C ILE A 36 3.14 8.27 5.05
N VAL A 37 1.91 8.21 5.53
CA VAL A 37 1.55 8.05 6.94
C VAL A 37 0.86 6.72 7.16
N ASN A 38 -0.25 6.48 6.45
CA ASN A 38 -1.14 5.34 6.70
C ASN A 38 -0.67 4.06 6.02
N ASN A 39 -0.83 2.93 6.69
CA ASN A 39 -0.59 1.58 6.15
C ASN A 39 0.83 1.33 5.64
N ASN A 40 1.80 2.18 5.99
CA ASN A 40 3.16 2.16 5.43
C ASN A 40 3.17 2.10 3.88
N GLU A 41 2.15 2.70 3.25
CA GLU A 41 1.83 2.51 1.83
C GLU A 41 2.93 2.97 0.89
N ALA A 42 3.39 4.22 1.06
CA ALA A 42 4.40 4.79 0.17
C ALA A 42 5.73 4.02 0.21
N ASP A 43 6.15 3.57 1.40
CA ASP A 43 7.40 2.81 1.55
C ASP A 43 7.27 1.40 0.97
N ARG A 44 6.11 0.74 1.09
CA ARG A 44 5.85 -0.55 0.44
C ARG A 44 5.89 -0.43 -1.08
N VAL A 45 5.21 0.55 -1.65
CA VAL A 45 5.21 0.79 -3.10
C VAL A 45 6.61 1.09 -3.61
N LEU A 46 7.37 1.89 -2.85
CA LEU A 46 8.76 2.20 -3.23
C LEU A 46 9.65 0.95 -3.21
N ALA A 47 9.50 0.11 -2.18
CA ALA A 47 10.26 -1.14 -2.07
C ALA A 47 9.93 -2.15 -3.19
N GLU A 48 8.67 -2.26 -3.59
CA GLU A 48 8.26 -3.09 -4.74
C GLU A 48 8.95 -2.65 -6.05
N TYR A 49 9.02 -1.34 -6.31
CA TYR A 49 9.72 -0.81 -7.49
C TYR A 49 11.24 -0.97 -7.38
N GLU A 50 11.80 -0.79 -6.18
CA GLU A 50 13.24 -0.92 -5.92
C GLU A 50 13.70 -2.35 -6.21
N GLU A 51 12.99 -3.37 -5.71
CA GLU A 51 13.30 -4.78 -5.96
C GLU A 51 13.38 -5.12 -7.46
N ILE A 52 12.38 -4.72 -8.24
CA ILE A 52 12.38 -5.04 -9.68
C ILE A 52 13.41 -4.20 -10.46
N THR A 53 13.72 -2.99 -9.99
CA THR A 53 14.70 -2.12 -10.63
C THR A 53 16.12 -2.64 -10.40
N GLU A 54 16.46 -3.02 -9.17
CA GLU A 54 17.73 -3.64 -8.82
C GLU A 54 17.96 -4.93 -9.63
N LEU A 55 16.92 -5.77 -9.73
CA LEU A 55 16.97 -6.98 -10.54
C LEU A 55 17.18 -6.66 -12.04
N ALA A 56 16.54 -5.61 -12.56
CA ALA A 56 16.72 -5.20 -13.95
C ALA A 56 18.14 -4.67 -14.20
N GLU A 57 18.71 -3.90 -13.28
CA GLU A 57 20.09 -3.39 -13.37
C GLU A 57 21.11 -4.55 -13.28
N GLU A 58 20.92 -5.48 -12.36
CA GLU A 58 21.78 -6.66 -12.22
C GLU A 58 21.83 -7.50 -13.51
N ILE A 59 20.69 -7.69 -14.16
CA ILE A 59 20.63 -8.40 -15.45
C ILE A 59 21.35 -7.61 -16.54
N TYR A 60 21.11 -6.29 -16.61
CA TYR A 60 21.75 -5.41 -17.60
C TYR A 60 23.28 -5.49 -17.55
N GLU A 61 23.86 -5.49 -16.35
CA GLU A 61 25.30 -5.59 -16.18
C GLU A 61 25.87 -6.92 -16.70
N LYS A 62 25.11 -8.02 -16.57
CA LYS A 62 25.50 -9.37 -16.98
C LYS A 62 25.26 -9.68 -18.47
N LEU A 63 24.54 -8.80 -19.19
CA LEU A 63 24.25 -9.02 -20.60
C LEU A 63 25.45 -8.69 -21.49
N PRO A 64 25.65 -9.44 -22.59
CA PRO A 64 26.62 -9.10 -23.60
C PRO A 64 26.24 -7.79 -24.30
N LYS A 65 27.27 -7.06 -24.76
CA LYS A 65 27.12 -5.69 -25.28
C LYS A 65 26.09 -5.57 -26.41
N GLU A 66 26.03 -6.53 -27.30
CA GLU A 66 25.12 -6.57 -28.45
C GLU A 66 23.64 -6.71 -28.07
N ARG A 67 23.33 -7.06 -26.82
CA ARG A 67 21.96 -7.19 -26.31
C ARG A 67 21.56 -6.04 -25.38
N LYS A 68 22.51 -5.23 -24.94
CA LYS A 68 22.27 -4.17 -23.95
C LYS A 68 21.29 -3.10 -24.44
N ASP A 69 21.39 -2.67 -25.70
CA ASP A 69 20.50 -1.63 -26.25
C ASP A 69 19.03 -2.10 -26.27
N ALA A 70 18.78 -3.32 -26.76
CA ALA A 70 17.43 -3.89 -26.75
C ALA A 70 16.87 -4.10 -25.34
N TYR A 71 17.70 -4.56 -24.41
CA TYR A 71 17.31 -4.75 -23.03
C TYR A 71 17.03 -3.40 -22.33
N TYR A 72 17.88 -2.41 -22.57
CA TYR A 72 17.68 -1.06 -22.04
C TYR A 72 16.32 -0.51 -22.47
N GLN A 73 16.02 -0.58 -23.78
CA GLN A 73 14.78 -0.09 -24.35
C GLN A 73 13.53 -0.81 -23.79
N LEU A 74 13.57 -2.14 -23.71
CA LEU A 74 12.37 -2.96 -23.46
C LEU A 74 12.15 -3.25 -21.99
N VAL A 75 13.20 -3.24 -21.16
CA VAL A 75 13.13 -3.69 -19.77
C VAL A 75 13.64 -2.62 -18.80
N LEU A 76 14.90 -2.20 -18.93
CA LEU A 76 15.52 -1.36 -17.91
C LEU A 76 14.95 0.06 -17.88
N TYR A 77 14.86 0.73 -19.03
CA TYR A 77 14.36 2.10 -19.09
C TYR A 77 12.92 2.23 -18.55
N PRO A 78 11.92 1.49 -19.03
CA PRO A 78 10.56 1.64 -18.55
C PRO A 78 10.42 1.30 -17.07
N THR A 79 11.15 0.30 -16.56
CA THR A 79 11.13 -0.08 -15.15
C THR A 79 11.74 1.02 -14.26
N LYS A 80 12.96 1.45 -14.57
CA LYS A 80 13.70 2.42 -13.77
C LYS A 80 13.11 3.84 -13.87
N ALA A 81 12.64 4.25 -15.04
CA ALA A 81 11.96 5.53 -15.21
C ALA A 81 10.69 5.60 -14.33
N SER A 82 9.88 4.55 -14.31
CA SER A 82 8.71 4.46 -13.44
C SER A 82 9.10 4.50 -11.96
N TYR A 83 10.13 3.75 -11.54
CA TYR A 83 10.67 3.82 -10.18
C TYR A 83 11.08 5.24 -9.79
N LEU A 84 11.82 5.93 -10.67
CA LEU A 84 12.27 7.30 -10.40
C LEU A 84 11.10 8.27 -10.22
N MET A 85 10.03 8.15 -10.99
CA MET A 85 8.82 8.96 -10.84
C MET A 85 8.15 8.71 -9.48
N TYR A 86 7.95 7.45 -9.10
CA TYR A 86 7.40 7.13 -7.77
C TYR A 86 8.30 7.62 -6.64
N LYS A 87 9.60 7.37 -6.72
CA LYS A 87 10.60 7.86 -5.75
C LYS A 87 10.56 9.37 -5.59
N LEU A 88 10.53 10.09 -6.71
CA LEU A 88 10.47 11.55 -6.72
C LEU A 88 9.22 12.07 -6.01
N HIS A 89 8.03 11.54 -6.33
CA HIS A 89 6.78 11.99 -5.73
C HIS A 89 6.67 11.62 -4.25
N ILE A 90 7.06 10.40 -3.88
CA ILE A 90 7.07 9.94 -2.49
C ILE A 90 8.05 10.78 -1.65
N CYS A 91 9.28 10.99 -2.15
CA CYS A 91 10.26 11.82 -1.46
C CYS A 91 9.81 13.29 -1.37
N THR A 92 9.10 13.82 -2.37
CA THR A 92 8.50 15.15 -2.30
C THR A 92 7.43 15.23 -1.20
N ALA A 93 6.55 14.24 -1.09
CA ALA A 93 5.55 14.17 -0.03
C ALA A 93 6.21 14.12 1.35
N LYS A 94 7.21 13.25 1.54
CA LYS A 94 7.98 13.15 2.79
C LYS A 94 8.71 14.44 3.10
N ASN A 95 9.36 15.07 2.11
CA ASN A 95 10.02 16.36 2.29
C ASN A 95 9.07 17.41 2.85
N ARG A 96 7.89 17.57 2.26
CA ARG A 96 6.90 18.58 2.66
C ARG A 96 6.34 18.32 4.06
N LEU A 97 5.93 17.08 4.35
CA LEU A 97 5.43 16.73 5.68
C LEU A 97 6.52 16.91 6.74
N TYR A 98 7.72 16.41 6.49
CA TYR A 98 8.82 16.48 7.46
C TYR A 98 9.30 17.91 7.66
N ALA A 99 9.26 18.74 6.62
CA ALA A 99 9.54 20.16 6.77
C ALA A 99 8.48 20.87 7.64
N LYS A 100 7.18 20.59 7.43
CA LYS A 100 6.08 21.06 8.30
C LYS A 100 6.31 20.65 9.76
N GLN A 101 6.78 19.44 9.99
CA GLN A 101 7.12 18.92 11.33
C GLN A 101 8.46 19.47 11.88
N GLY A 102 9.22 20.22 11.08
CA GLY A 102 10.53 20.76 11.47
C GLY A 102 11.64 19.70 11.60
N ARG A 103 11.50 18.55 10.99
CA ARG A 103 12.49 17.46 11.00
C ARG A 103 13.69 17.81 10.14
N VAL A 104 14.90 17.61 10.67
CA VAL A 104 16.16 17.80 9.92
C VAL A 104 16.21 16.88 8.70
N SER A 105 15.65 15.68 8.79
CA SER A 105 15.58 14.69 7.70
C SER A 105 14.82 15.16 6.46
N ALA A 106 14.01 16.22 6.54
CA ALA A 106 13.37 16.82 5.37
C ALA A 106 14.37 17.17 4.27
N ASN A 107 15.57 17.64 4.66
CA ASN A 107 16.63 18.04 3.73
C ASN A 107 17.20 16.84 2.95
N ARG A 108 17.29 15.66 3.59
CA ARG A 108 17.68 14.42 2.90
C ARG A 108 16.67 14.06 1.81
N TYR A 109 15.37 14.15 2.09
CA TYR A 109 14.34 13.87 1.09
C TYR A 109 14.35 14.90 -0.06
N ALA A 110 14.63 16.17 0.22
CA ALA A 110 14.87 17.16 -0.83
C ALA A 110 16.04 16.77 -1.74
N LYS A 111 17.15 16.29 -1.17
CA LYS A 111 18.29 15.78 -1.95
C LYS A 111 17.90 14.56 -2.80
N MET A 112 17.17 13.60 -2.24
CA MET A 112 16.70 12.42 -2.98
C MET A 112 15.79 12.78 -4.16
N VAL A 113 14.95 13.82 -4.03
CA VAL A 113 14.15 14.33 -5.15
C VAL A 113 15.03 14.89 -6.26
N ASN A 114 16.03 15.73 -5.91
CA ASN A 114 16.99 16.25 -6.88
C ASN A 114 17.74 15.13 -7.62
N GLU A 115 18.20 14.11 -6.89
CA GLU A 115 18.90 12.96 -7.46
C GLU A 115 18.00 12.17 -8.42
N ALA A 116 16.74 11.91 -8.05
CA ALA A 116 15.79 11.22 -8.92
C ALA A 116 15.49 12.03 -10.20
N PHE A 117 15.30 13.34 -10.08
CA PHE A 117 15.09 14.23 -11.21
C PHE A 117 16.27 14.24 -12.19
N VAL A 118 17.49 14.34 -11.67
CA VAL A 118 18.70 14.30 -12.48
C VAL A 118 18.92 12.93 -13.16
N GLN A 119 18.62 11.84 -12.44
CA GLN A 119 18.73 10.49 -13.00
C GLN A 119 17.71 10.23 -14.12
N ASP A 120 16.49 10.71 -14.02
CA ASP A 120 15.50 10.64 -15.08
C ASP A 120 15.98 11.37 -16.35
N TYR A 121 16.52 12.57 -16.19
CA TYR A 121 17.13 13.31 -17.29
C TYR A 121 18.31 12.55 -17.95
N ILE A 122 19.24 12.03 -17.15
CA ILE A 122 20.40 11.27 -17.65
C ILE A 122 19.95 10.04 -18.44
N MET A 123 18.95 9.32 -17.95
CA MET A 123 18.41 8.14 -18.62
C MET A 123 17.74 8.46 -19.95
N SER A 124 16.99 9.55 -19.98
CA SER A 124 16.31 10.01 -21.21
C SER A 124 17.33 10.49 -22.26
N GLU A 125 18.37 11.22 -21.84
CA GLU A 125 19.47 11.63 -22.73
C GLU A 125 20.28 10.41 -23.25
N TYR A 126 20.56 9.42 -22.42
CA TYR A 126 21.19 8.18 -22.87
C TYR A 126 20.33 7.46 -23.91
N TYR A 127 19.02 7.36 -23.67
CA TYR A 127 18.08 6.74 -24.62
C TYR A 127 18.09 7.47 -25.98
N ASN A 128 17.96 8.78 -25.95
CA ASN A 128 17.87 9.61 -27.15
C ASN A 128 19.21 9.67 -27.91
N LYS A 129 20.31 9.93 -27.22
CA LYS A 129 21.58 10.34 -27.87
C LYS A 129 22.61 9.23 -28.00
N THR A 130 22.60 8.24 -27.09
CA THR A 130 23.71 7.26 -26.99
C THR A 130 23.29 5.86 -27.39
N MET A 131 22.17 5.38 -26.87
CA MET A 131 21.64 4.04 -27.16
C MET A 131 21.44 3.87 -28.66
N ALA A 132 21.81 2.69 -29.16
CA ALA A 132 21.73 2.35 -30.60
C ALA A 132 22.36 3.45 -31.52
N LYS A 133 23.43 4.12 -31.04
CA LYS A 133 24.14 5.21 -31.76
C LYS A 133 23.24 6.40 -32.08
N GLY A 134 22.30 6.74 -31.17
CA GLY A 134 21.37 7.86 -31.35
C GLY A 134 20.23 7.63 -32.33
N LYS A 135 19.99 6.36 -32.75
CA LYS A 135 18.87 6.03 -33.64
C LYS A 135 17.52 6.52 -33.15
N TRP A 136 17.32 6.61 -31.82
CA TRP A 136 16.08 6.94 -31.19
C TRP A 136 16.03 8.37 -30.68
N ASP A 137 16.84 9.27 -31.23
CA ASP A 137 16.86 10.67 -30.82
C ASP A 137 15.46 11.31 -30.91
N GLY A 138 15.06 11.94 -29.83
CA GLY A 138 13.75 12.57 -29.69
C GLY A 138 12.62 11.70 -29.17
N MET A 139 12.82 10.37 -29.05
CA MET A 139 11.75 9.47 -28.56
C MET A 139 11.34 9.73 -27.10
N MET A 140 12.28 10.14 -26.26
CA MET A 140 12.06 10.43 -24.83
C MET A 140 12.14 11.93 -24.54
N ASN A 141 11.56 12.78 -25.41
CA ASN A 141 11.56 14.23 -25.23
C ASN A 141 10.32 14.77 -24.49
N GLN A 142 9.26 13.95 -24.40
CA GLN A 142 8.07 14.37 -23.68
C GLN A 142 8.37 14.56 -22.20
N ALA A 143 7.86 15.64 -21.62
CA ALA A 143 8.02 15.90 -20.19
C ALA A 143 7.32 14.81 -19.34
N HIS A 144 8.02 14.32 -18.33
CA HIS A 144 7.51 13.32 -17.37
C HIS A 144 6.87 14.00 -16.14
N LEU A 145 7.24 15.24 -15.85
CA LEU A 145 6.89 15.98 -14.64
C LEU A 145 6.28 17.34 -14.97
N GLY A 146 5.36 17.81 -14.12
CA GLY A 146 4.70 19.09 -14.29
C GLY A 146 3.38 19.02 -15.06
N GLN A 147 2.81 17.82 -15.17
CA GLN A 147 1.49 17.60 -15.74
C GLN A 147 0.44 18.40 -14.96
N THR A 148 -0.50 19.00 -15.68
CA THR A 148 -1.63 19.74 -15.09
C THR A 148 -2.94 19.16 -15.62
N GLY A 149 -3.54 18.24 -14.88
CA GLY A 149 -4.71 17.53 -15.33
C GLY A 149 -4.42 16.75 -16.63
N TRP A 150 -5.14 17.06 -17.70
CA TRP A 150 -5.03 16.39 -19.00
C TRP A 150 -3.98 17.00 -19.94
N ARG A 151 -3.18 17.98 -19.47
CA ARG A 151 -2.18 18.66 -20.31
C ARG A 151 -0.77 18.24 -19.93
N SER A 152 0.00 17.82 -20.94
CA SER A 152 1.45 17.61 -20.79
C SER A 152 2.16 18.94 -20.53
N ALA A 153 3.18 18.91 -19.69
CA ALA A 153 4.09 20.03 -19.53
C ALA A 153 4.99 20.17 -20.76
N GLU A 154 5.42 21.39 -21.07
CA GLU A 154 6.37 21.63 -22.15
C GLU A 154 7.79 21.21 -21.78
N VAL A 155 8.12 21.29 -20.48
CA VAL A 155 9.41 20.89 -19.91
C VAL A 155 9.18 20.18 -18.58
N ASN A 156 10.15 19.34 -18.18
CA ASN A 156 10.13 18.74 -16.86
C ASN A 156 10.22 19.81 -15.76
N MET A 157 9.24 19.81 -14.88
CA MET A 157 9.14 20.76 -13.78
C MET A 157 9.43 20.06 -12.46
N MET A 158 10.51 20.47 -11.79
CA MET A 158 10.80 19.93 -10.46
C MET A 158 9.75 20.38 -9.45
N PRO A 159 9.23 19.47 -8.59
CA PRO A 159 8.31 19.87 -7.53
C PRO A 159 8.95 20.88 -6.56
N LYS A 160 8.14 21.79 -6.01
CA LYS A 160 8.59 22.68 -4.96
C LYS A 160 8.99 21.86 -3.73
N LEU A 161 10.19 22.10 -3.22
CA LEU A 161 10.78 21.49 -2.04
C LEU A 161 10.88 22.50 -0.89
N GLU A 162 10.83 21.97 0.33
CA GLU A 162 10.95 22.75 1.56
C GLU A 162 12.26 22.36 2.26
N LEU A 163 13.05 23.36 2.64
CA LEU A 163 14.28 23.15 3.41
C LEU A 163 14.08 23.55 4.86
N VAL A 164 14.63 22.77 5.77
CA VAL A 164 14.56 23.00 7.20
C VAL A 164 15.92 23.51 7.70
N SER A 165 15.89 24.65 8.39
CA SER A 165 17.02 25.08 9.21
C SER A 165 16.86 24.51 10.61
N PRO A 166 17.85 23.69 11.09
CA PRO A 166 17.75 23.12 12.42
C PRO A 166 17.59 24.19 13.50
N LYS A 167 16.77 23.91 14.50
CA LYS A 167 16.56 24.83 15.63
C LYS A 167 17.82 24.85 16.51
N GLY A 168 18.42 26.01 16.71
CA GLY A 168 19.59 26.18 17.56
C GLY A 168 19.37 25.78 19.02
N GLY A 169 20.48 25.52 19.76
CA GLY A 169 20.48 25.19 21.18
C GLY A 169 20.52 23.70 21.50
N GLY A 170 21.11 22.91 20.62
CA GLY A 170 21.36 21.48 20.82
C GLY A 170 20.35 20.57 20.10
N GLY A 171 20.47 19.27 20.38
CA GLY A 171 19.54 18.27 19.87
C GLY A 171 18.12 18.45 20.43
N LYS A 172 17.10 18.26 19.60
CA LYS A 172 15.67 18.36 19.99
C LYS A 172 14.93 17.11 19.53
N MET A 173 14.77 16.15 20.44
CA MET A 173 14.10 14.90 20.16
C MET A 173 12.62 15.11 19.86
N PHE A 174 12.13 14.37 18.89
CA PHE A 174 10.71 14.06 18.68
C PHE A 174 10.52 12.55 18.46
N VAL A 175 9.29 12.10 18.65
CA VAL A 175 8.84 10.76 18.27
C VAL A 175 7.68 10.92 17.28
N ALA A 176 7.74 10.18 16.16
CA ALA A 176 6.61 10.07 15.25
C ALA A 176 6.05 8.65 15.32
N LEU A 177 4.74 8.57 15.47
CA LEU A 177 4.00 7.32 15.59
C LEU A 177 3.52 6.86 14.21
N PRO A 178 3.31 5.56 14.00
CA PRO A 178 2.66 5.07 12.80
C PRO A 178 1.25 5.67 12.68
N ASP A 179 0.80 5.83 11.45
CA ASP A 179 -0.53 6.33 11.10
C ASP A 179 -0.89 7.71 11.72
N SER A 180 0.13 8.54 11.98
CA SER A 180 -0.01 9.91 12.49
C SER A 180 0.87 10.88 11.69
N ASP A 181 0.32 12.02 11.29
CA ASP A 181 1.08 13.11 10.68
C ASP A 181 1.65 14.10 11.72
N GLU A 182 1.43 13.83 12.99
CA GLU A 182 1.94 14.61 14.11
C GLU A 182 3.25 14.01 14.66
N VAL A 183 4.05 14.88 15.28
CA VAL A 183 5.23 14.48 16.06
C VAL A 183 5.06 14.91 17.51
N VAL A 184 5.56 14.09 18.43
CA VAL A 184 5.40 14.31 19.87
C VAL A 184 6.78 14.30 20.54
N ASP A 185 6.92 15.00 21.66
CA ASP A 185 8.17 15.03 22.46
C ASP A 185 7.96 14.63 23.92
N SER A 186 6.71 14.43 24.31
CA SER A 186 6.31 14.04 25.67
C SER A 186 4.91 13.45 25.66
N GLY A 187 4.52 12.78 26.74
CA GLY A 187 3.18 12.22 26.90
C GLY A 187 3.11 10.71 26.78
N THR A 188 1.88 10.18 26.79
CA THR A 188 1.59 8.75 26.68
C THR A 188 0.70 8.50 25.46
N TYR A 189 1.10 7.55 24.64
CA TYR A 189 0.44 7.17 23.39
C TYR A 189 0.26 5.66 23.35
N GLU A 190 -0.44 5.15 22.34
CA GLU A 190 -0.72 3.73 22.18
C GLU A 190 -0.46 3.32 20.74
N LEU A 191 0.14 2.14 20.54
CA LEU A 191 0.19 1.47 19.24
C LEU A 191 -1.05 0.61 19.07
N ASP A 192 -1.48 0.42 17.81
CA ASP A 192 -2.49 -0.60 17.52
C ASP A 192 -2.04 -1.95 18.07
N ALA A 193 -2.97 -2.73 18.63
CA ALA A 193 -2.66 -3.99 19.25
C ALA A 193 -1.94 -4.95 18.30
N PHE A 194 -0.98 -5.69 18.83
CA PHE A 194 -0.31 -6.77 18.11
C PHE A 194 -1.14 -8.05 18.20
N SER A 195 -1.10 -8.87 17.18
CA SER A 195 -1.71 -10.20 17.17
C SER A 195 -0.68 -11.31 17.00
N ASN A 196 -0.95 -12.49 17.56
CA ASN A 196 -0.09 -13.67 17.38
C ASN A 196 -0.30 -14.36 16.03
N ILE A 197 -1.21 -13.87 15.22
CA ILE A 197 -1.49 -14.35 13.87
C ILE A 197 -0.84 -13.39 12.88
N GLY A 198 0.19 -13.84 12.18
CA GLY A 198 1.02 -13.02 11.29
C GLY A 198 2.28 -12.48 11.97
N ASP A 199 3.20 -12.02 11.15
CA ASP A 199 4.47 -11.40 11.60
C ASP A 199 4.29 -9.88 11.65
N GLU A 200 3.86 -9.37 12.79
CA GLU A 200 3.60 -7.95 12.95
C GLU A 200 4.80 -7.21 13.54
N THR A 201 5.19 -6.16 12.85
CA THR A 201 6.17 -5.19 13.31
C THR A 201 5.57 -3.80 13.20
N ARG A 202 5.58 -3.03 14.29
CA ARG A 202 5.21 -1.61 14.29
C ARG A 202 6.49 -0.78 14.32
N SER A 203 6.53 0.26 13.52
CA SER A 203 7.71 1.14 13.44
C SER A 203 7.38 2.53 13.93
N ILE A 204 8.15 3.00 14.91
CA ILE A 204 8.12 4.40 15.36
C ILE A 204 9.40 5.10 14.90
N VAL A 205 9.36 6.41 14.74
CA VAL A 205 10.53 7.19 14.33
C VAL A 205 10.97 8.07 15.49
N ILE A 206 12.26 8.00 15.87
CA ILE A 206 12.88 8.94 16.78
C ILE A 206 13.79 9.84 15.95
N GLY A 207 13.57 11.14 16.00
CA GLY A 207 14.30 12.07 15.16
C GLY A 207 14.61 13.39 15.84
N ASN A 208 15.14 14.31 15.05
CA ASN A 208 15.74 15.54 15.49
C ASN A 208 15.20 16.77 14.76
N GLN A 209 14.90 17.82 15.51
CA GLN A 209 14.56 19.16 15.00
C GLN A 209 15.68 20.19 15.31
N GLY A 210 16.73 19.77 16.03
CA GLY A 210 17.82 20.62 16.53
C GLY A 210 19.08 20.57 15.69
N ASP A 211 20.08 21.34 16.10
CA ASP A 211 21.36 21.54 15.41
C ASP A 211 22.49 20.58 15.86
N SER A 212 22.21 19.71 16.81
CA SER A 212 23.16 18.71 17.33
C SER A 212 22.51 17.33 17.41
N PRO A 213 23.26 16.23 17.41
CA PRO A 213 22.69 14.89 17.53
C PRO A 213 21.82 14.73 18.79
N VAL A 214 20.82 13.87 18.67
CA VAL A 214 19.97 13.43 19.78
C VAL A 214 20.42 12.04 20.22
N ASP A 215 20.91 11.95 21.47
CA ASP A 215 21.11 10.67 22.14
C ASP A 215 19.81 10.27 22.85
N TYR A 216 19.43 9.02 22.72
CA TYR A 216 18.18 8.51 23.29
C TYR A 216 18.29 7.06 23.76
N THR A 217 17.37 6.69 24.64
CA THR A 217 17.14 5.30 25.05
C THR A 217 15.70 4.90 24.79
N VAL A 218 15.47 3.65 24.43
CA VAL A 218 14.14 3.02 24.33
C VAL A 218 14.17 1.82 25.24
N THR A 219 13.32 1.81 26.27
CA THR A 219 13.27 0.75 27.29
C THR A 219 11.91 0.10 27.28
N ALA A 220 11.86 -1.23 27.14
CA ALA A 220 10.66 -2.03 27.32
C ALA A 220 10.54 -2.47 28.78
N ASP A 221 9.35 -2.36 29.38
CA ASP A 221 9.07 -2.81 30.75
C ASP A 221 8.66 -4.29 30.84
N GLN A 222 8.45 -4.94 29.70
CA GLN A 222 8.05 -6.36 29.61
C GLN A 222 8.98 -7.13 28.68
N SER A 223 9.38 -8.33 29.10
CA SER A 223 10.30 -9.19 28.34
C SER A 223 9.75 -9.75 27.02
N PHE A 224 8.43 -9.70 26.83
CA PHE A 224 7.80 -10.07 25.55
C PHE A 224 7.89 -9.00 24.47
N ILE A 225 8.25 -7.75 24.82
CA ILE A 225 8.42 -6.67 23.85
C ILE A 225 9.85 -6.69 23.34
N LYS A 226 10.03 -6.87 22.04
CA LYS A 226 11.34 -6.79 21.37
C LYS A 226 11.44 -5.49 20.58
N ILE A 227 12.59 -4.85 20.68
CA ILE A 227 12.90 -3.59 20.00
C ILE A 227 14.23 -3.72 19.24
N ARG A 228 14.30 -3.06 18.08
CA ARG A 228 15.58 -2.86 17.35
C ARG A 228 15.63 -1.47 16.73
N ILE A 229 16.84 -0.93 16.57
CA ILE A 229 17.04 0.36 15.90
C ILE A 229 17.53 0.10 14.48
N ARG A 230 16.81 0.67 13.50
CA ARG A 230 17.27 0.76 12.10
C ARG A 230 17.76 2.18 11.83
N ARG A 231 19.01 2.28 11.42
CA ARG A 231 19.64 3.51 10.93
C ARG A 231 19.71 3.46 9.40
N PHE A 232 20.01 4.56 8.80
CA PHE A 232 20.10 4.64 7.33
C PHE A 232 21.01 3.56 6.71
N ASN A 233 22.16 3.27 7.35
CA ASN A 233 23.15 2.34 6.83
C ASN A 233 23.36 1.08 7.69
N ASN A 234 22.57 0.88 8.73
CA ASN A 234 22.73 -0.24 9.64
C ASN A 234 21.44 -0.57 10.37
N THR A 235 21.24 -1.86 10.66
CA THR A 235 20.11 -2.35 11.45
C THR A 235 20.65 -3.21 12.59
N ASP A 236 20.31 -2.85 13.83
CA ASP A 236 20.68 -3.59 15.02
C ASP A 236 19.91 -4.92 15.13
N ALA A 237 20.37 -5.83 15.98
CA ALA A 237 19.60 -6.99 16.38
C ALA A 237 18.44 -6.59 17.32
N PHE A 238 17.42 -7.42 17.42
CA PHE A 238 16.36 -7.24 18.41
C PHE A 238 16.86 -7.47 19.83
N VAL A 239 16.45 -6.59 20.75
CA VAL A 239 16.71 -6.68 22.19
C VAL A 239 15.39 -6.58 22.98
N THR A 240 15.35 -7.10 24.20
CA THR A 240 14.14 -7.17 25.03
C THR A 240 14.13 -6.21 26.22
N GLU A 241 15.19 -5.43 26.42
CA GLU A 241 15.29 -4.53 27.59
C GLU A 241 15.44 -3.09 27.15
N THR A 242 16.67 -2.69 26.82
CA THR A 242 16.98 -1.30 26.47
C THR A 242 17.84 -1.24 25.22
N ALA A 243 17.38 -0.47 24.22
CA ALA A 243 18.18 -0.05 23.09
C ALA A 243 18.63 1.39 23.27
N LYS A 244 19.88 1.70 22.87
CA LYS A 244 20.47 3.04 22.89
C LYS A 244 20.78 3.48 21.47
N GLY A 245 20.40 4.70 21.13
CA GLY A 245 20.65 5.28 19.81
C GLY A 245 21.12 6.72 19.89
N SER A 246 21.71 7.15 18.78
CA SER A 246 22.05 8.55 18.52
C SER A 246 21.66 8.86 17.07
N THR A 247 21.11 10.03 16.82
CA THR A 247 20.78 10.46 15.46
C THR A 247 20.89 11.97 15.29
N TYR A 248 21.41 12.38 14.13
CA TYR A 248 21.31 13.77 13.69
C TYR A 248 20.03 14.03 12.90
N GLU A 249 19.50 13.01 12.22
CA GLU A 249 18.26 13.07 11.45
C GLU A 249 17.17 12.21 12.13
N ASP A 250 16.89 11.03 11.58
CA ASP A 250 15.89 10.09 12.06
C ASP A 250 16.48 8.68 12.16
N ASN A 251 16.06 7.94 13.19
CA ASN A 251 16.20 6.49 13.28
C ASN A 251 14.81 5.87 13.39
N ILE A 252 14.64 4.67 12.86
CA ILE A 252 13.42 3.89 13.00
C ILE A 252 13.62 2.89 14.13
N VAL A 253 12.64 2.80 15.01
CA VAL A 253 12.58 1.79 16.06
C VAL A 253 11.49 0.82 15.74
N ASP A 254 11.85 -0.40 15.39
CA ASP A 254 10.91 -1.50 15.19
C ASP A 254 10.55 -2.15 16.51
N VAL A 255 9.29 -2.40 16.70
CA VAL A 255 8.68 -3.05 17.85
C VAL A 255 7.97 -4.30 17.37
N CYS A 256 8.24 -5.44 17.99
CA CYS A 256 7.50 -6.68 17.76
C CYS A 256 7.36 -7.48 19.06
N ILE A 257 6.52 -8.52 19.05
CA ILE A 257 6.21 -9.33 20.22
C ILE A 257 6.94 -10.67 20.17
N ASP A 258 7.53 -11.06 21.28
CA ASP A 258 8.00 -12.42 21.53
C ASP A 258 6.87 -13.26 22.12
N TRP A 259 6.09 -13.86 21.27
CA TRP A 259 4.92 -14.65 21.67
C TRP A 259 5.26 -15.81 22.61
N SER A 260 6.50 -16.32 22.58
CA SER A 260 6.95 -17.39 23.46
C SER A 260 7.07 -16.95 24.94
N LYS A 261 7.10 -15.65 25.20
CA LYS A 261 7.19 -15.06 26.54
C LYS A 261 5.83 -14.73 27.12
N ILE A 262 4.76 -14.85 26.36
CA ILE A 262 3.39 -14.62 26.87
C ILE A 262 2.94 -15.84 27.66
N PRO A 263 2.48 -15.67 28.93
CA PRO A 263 2.03 -16.79 29.74
C PRO A 263 0.84 -17.54 29.11
N ALA A 264 0.91 -18.86 29.14
CA ALA A 264 -0.15 -19.71 28.58
C ALA A 264 -1.54 -19.38 29.16
N GLY A 265 -2.56 -19.36 28.29
CA GLY A 265 -3.94 -19.07 28.66
C GLY A 265 -4.29 -17.59 28.79
N LYS A 266 -3.35 -16.68 28.60
CA LYS A 266 -3.64 -15.25 28.50
C LYS A 266 -4.24 -14.94 27.13
N LYS A 267 -5.32 -14.16 27.11
CA LYS A 267 -5.94 -13.65 25.87
C LYS A 267 -5.35 -12.30 25.43
N SER A 268 -4.79 -11.56 26.37
CA SER A 268 -4.15 -10.29 26.13
C SER A 268 -3.12 -9.99 27.22
N VAL A 269 -2.07 -9.25 26.87
CA VAL A 269 -1.06 -8.69 27.78
C VAL A 269 -0.71 -7.27 27.37
N ASP A 270 -0.33 -6.46 28.36
CA ASP A 270 0.05 -5.07 28.17
C ASP A 270 1.47 -4.81 28.65
N GLY A 271 2.12 -3.84 28.04
CA GLY A 271 3.42 -3.33 28.43
C GLY A 271 3.65 -1.92 27.91
N ASN A 272 4.79 -1.35 28.22
CA ASN A 272 5.15 -0.01 27.78
C ASN A 272 6.56 0.04 27.21
N LEU A 273 6.73 0.95 26.24
CA LEU A 273 8.02 1.45 25.80
C LEU A 273 8.22 2.86 26.37
N THR A 274 9.31 3.09 27.05
CA THR A 274 9.72 4.42 27.52
C THR A 274 10.88 4.93 26.68
N ILE A 275 10.67 6.06 26.02
CA ILE A 275 11.66 6.72 25.17
C ILE A 275 12.14 7.97 25.90
N ASN A 276 13.44 8.03 26.21
CA ASN A 276 14.06 9.17 26.86
C ASN A 276 15.17 9.76 25.99
N GLY A 277 15.17 11.09 25.83
CA GLY A 277 16.22 11.82 25.12
C GLY A 277 16.01 13.34 25.26
N THR A 278 17.09 14.11 25.27
CA THR A 278 17.11 15.58 25.37
C THR A 278 16.23 16.16 26.50
N GLY A 279 16.17 15.45 27.66
CA GLY A 279 15.34 15.83 28.80
C GLY A 279 13.82 15.64 28.62
N LYS A 280 13.42 14.90 27.57
CA LYS A 280 12.03 14.59 27.25
C LYS A 280 11.77 13.09 27.43
N THR A 281 10.50 12.75 27.73
CA THR A 281 10.06 11.35 27.88
C THR A 281 8.73 11.14 27.13
N VAL A 282 8.72 10.15 26.27
CA VAL A 282 7.51 9.64 25.59
C VAL A 282 7.29 8.20 26.04
N VAL A 283 6.07 7.88 26.45
CA VAL A 283 5.65 6.53 26.82
C VAL A 283 4.71 6.00 25.75
N ILE A 284 4.94 4.78 25.28
CA ILE A 284 4.11 4.12 24.27
C ILE A 284 3.57 2.83 24.88
N LYS A 285 2.26 2.73 24.99
CA LYS A 285 1.56 1.52 25.40
C LYS A 285 1.61 0.49 24.28
N VAL A 286 1.91 -0.74 24.64
CA VAL A 286 1.98 -1.90 23.75
C VAL A 286 1.01 -2.95 24.27
N LYS A 287 0.00 -3.28 23.47
CA LYS A 287 -0.96 -4.35 23.74
C LYS A 287 -0.70 -5.51 22.80
N ALA A 288 -0.75 -6.75 23.30
CA ALA A 288 -0.60 -7.96 22.52
C ALA A 288 -1.77 -8.91 22.79
N ASP A 289 -2.58 -9.15 21.78
CA ASP A 289 -3.78 -9.99 21.83
C ASP A 289 -3.48 -11.38 21.24
N VAL A 290 -3.94 -12.42 21.92
CA VAL A 290 -3.74 -13.83 21.56
C VAL A 290 -5.02 -14.42 20.98
N TYR A 291 -4.98 -14.76 19.71
CA TYR A 291 -6.07 -15.38 18.96
C TYR A 291 -5.88 -16.89 18.88
N ASP A 292 -6.92 -17.66 19.13
CA ASP A 292 -6.98 -19.09 18.84
C ASP A 292 -7.76 -19.34 17.55
N VAL A 293 -7.02 -19.53 16.48
CA VAL A 293 -7.59 -19.77 15.14
C VAL A 293 -7.69 -21.26 14.78
N SER A 294 -7.34 -22.15 15.71
CA SER A 294 -7.26 -23.60 15.45
C SER A 294 -8.59 -24.25 15.07
N ARG A 295 -9.71 -23.63 15.42
CA ARG A 295 -11.07 -24.12 15.14
C ARG A 295 -11.72 -23.49 13.92
N LEU A 296 -11.10 -22.46 13.36
CA LEU A 296 -11.66 -21.77 12.20
C LEU A 296 -11.47 -22.60 10.93
N PRO A 297 -12.45 -22.64 10.02
CA PRO A 297 -12.29 -23.22 8.69
C PRO A 297 -11.14 -22.56 7.93
N LYS A 298 -10.63 -23.25 6.92
CA LYS A 298 -9.66 -22.67 5.98
C LYS A 298 -10.26 -21.45 5.26
N ASN A 299 -9.39 -20.54 4.88
CA ASN A 299 -9.74 -19.30 4.20
C ASN A 299 -10.74 -18.42 4.99
N THR A 300 -10.64 -18.44 6.33
CA THR A 300 -11.39 -17.52 7.19
C THR A 300 -10.49 -16.35 7.57
N PHE A 301 -10.89 -15.14 7.23
CA PHE A 301 -10.21 -13.91 7.61
C PHE A 301 -10.49 -13.56 9.06
N VAL A 302 -9.46 -13.09 9.77
CA VAL A 302 -9.55 -12.81 11.20
C VAL A 302 -9.44 -11.32 11.46
N ASP A 303 -10.46 -10.78 12.13
CA ASP A 303 -10.43 -9.41 12.62
C ASP A 303 -9.45 -9.28 13.79
N THR A 304 -8.50 -8.37 13.68
CA THR A 304 -7.52 -8.07 14.74
C THR A 304 -7.60 -6.63 15.25
N ASN A 305 -8.27 -5.72 14.52
CA ASN A 305 -8.30 -4.30 14.84
C ASN A 305 -9.55 -3.55 14.32
N GLY A 306 -10.62 -4.28 14.01
CA GLY A 306 -11.86 -3.71 13.51
C GLY A 306 -11.90 -3.48 12.00
N VAL A 307 -10.79 -3.78 11.28
CA VAL A 307 -10.71 -3.68 9.81
C VAL A 307 -10.27 -5.02 9.22
N ILE A 308 -11.06 -5.55 8.28
CA ILE A 308 -10.77 -6.81 7.59
C ILE A 308 -10.61 -6.50 6.11
N SER A 309 -9.41 -6.70 5.59
CA SER A 309 -9.06 -6.48 4.19
C SER A 309 -8.85 -7.81 3.48
N ILE A 310 -9.52 -8.00 2.34
CA ILE A 310 -9.61 -9.27 1.61
C ILE A 310 -9.25 -9.02 0.16
N GLU A 311 -8.22 -9.69 -0.36
CA GLU A 311 -7.95 -9.73 -1.80
C GLU A 311 -8.95 -10.65 -2.49
N ALA A 312 -9.52 -10.20 -3.61
CA ALA A 312 -10.66 -10.86 -4.23
C ALA A 312 -10.41 -12.33 -4.63
N GLU A 313 -9.16 -12.69 -4.91
CA GLU A 313 -8.78 -14.06 -5.30
C GLU A 313 -8.67 -15.03 -4.12
N HIS A 314 -8.68 -14.54 -2.87
CA HIS A 314 -8.60 -15.36 -1.66
C HIS A 314 -9.98 -15.69 -1.09
N TYR A 315 -10.89 -16.11 -1.95
CA TYR A 315 -12.24 -16.51 -1.57
C TYR A 315 -12.26 -17.85 -0.79
N SER A 316 -13.29 -18.04 0.04
CA SER A 316 -13.55 -19.31 0.71
C SER A 316 -14.22 -20.29 -0.25
N GLU A 317 -15.20 -19.83 -1.05
CA GLU A 317 -15.87 -20.62 -2.08
C GLU A 317 -16.11 -19.81 -3.35
N ASN A 318 -16.03 -20.49 -4.50
CA ASN A 318 -16.37 -19.95 -5.82
C ASN A 318 -17.48 -20.82 -6.42
N VAL A 319 -18.70 -20.27 -6.42
CA VAL A 319 -19.88 -21.03 -6.82
C VAL A 319 -20.31 -20.63 -8.23
N SER A 320 -20.14 -21.57 -9.15
CA SER A 320 -20.61 -21.45 -10.52
C SER A 320 -22.11 -21.71 -10.58
N LEU A 321 -22.86 -20.78 -11.19
CA LEU A 321 -24.32 -20.89 -11.32
C LEU A 321 -24.79 -20.12 -12.56
N GLY A 322 -25.92 -20.51 -13.12
CA GLY A 322 -26.56 -19.82 -14.24
C GLY A 322 -25.70 -19.73 -15.50
N GLY A 323 -24.74 -20.64 -15.67
CA GLY A 323 -23.78 -20.66 -16.79
C GLY A 323 -22.56 -19.76 -16.63
N GLY A 324 -22.39 -19.13 -15.47
CA GLY A 324 -21.26 -18.27 -15.15
C GLY A 324 -20.30 -18.87 -14.13
N GLU A 325 -19.03 -18.49 -14.22
CA GLU A 325 -17.95 -18.86 -13.31
C GLU A 325 -17.03 -17.68 -13.08
N TRP A 326 -16.66 -17.40 -11.83
CA TRP A 326 -15.66 -16.41 -11.51
C TRP A 326 -14.25 -16.95 -11.80
N LYS A 327 -13.43 -16.16 -12.48
CA LYS A 327 -12.04 -16.48 -12.81
C LYS A 327 -11.12 -15.36 -12.37
N VAL A 328 -9.89 -15.74 -12.01
CA VAL A 328 -8.82 -14.81 -11.70
C VAL A 328 -8.32 -14.14 -12.97
N ILE A 329 -8.12 -12.84 -12.92
CA ILE A 329 -7.35 -12.07 -13.90
C ILE A 329 -6.06 -11.68 -13.21
N ASP A 330 -5.00 -12.44 -13.49
CA ASP A 330 -3.70 -12.32 -12.86
C ASP A 330 -3.13 -10.89 -12.96
N ASP A 331 -2.58 -10.39 -11.86
CA ASP A 331 -1.92 -9.09 -11.77
C ASP A 331 -2.79 -7.86 -12.13
N TYR A 332 -4.08 -8.05 -12.33
CA TYR A 332 -5.02 -6.97 -12.69
C TYR A 332 -5.75 -6.41 -11.46
N GLY A 333 -5.01 -5.91 -10.50
CA GLY A 333 -5.54 -5.29 -9.29
C GLY A 333 -4.57 -4.27 -8.72
N ARG A 334 -5.03 -3.42 -7.81
CA ARG A 334 -4.16 -2.46 -7.12
C ARG A 334 -3.09 -3.13 -6.28
N SER A 335 -3.45 -4.19 -5.60
CA SER A 335 -2.54 -4.96 -4.73
C SER A 335 -2.23 -6.33 -5.30
N LEU A 336 -3.25 -7.11 -5.68
CA LEU A 336 -3.06 -8.47 -6.16
C LEU A 336 -3.74 -8.67 -7.53
N SER A 337 -4.64 -9.65 -7.69
CA SER A 337 -5.36 -9.93 -8.93
C SER A 337 -6.81 -9.43 -8.85
N SER A 338 -7.56 -9.58 -9.92
CA SER A 338 -9.00 -9.33 -9.93
C SER A 338 -9.78 -10.60 -10.17
N MET A 339 -11.06 -10.60 -9.80
CA MET A 339 -12.03 -11.64 -10.11
C MET A 339 -13.09 -11.12 -11.08
N LYS A 340 -13.39 -11.89 -12.12
CA LYS A 340 -14.42 -11.55 -13.13
C LYS A 340 -15.15 -12.81 -13.56
N VAL A 341 -16.45 -12.65 -13.86
CA VAL A 341 -17.27 -13.76 -14.37
C VAL A 341 -17.08 -13.96 -15.87
N PHE A 342 -17.00 -15.22 -16.27
CA PHE A 342 -16.99 -15.67 -17.66
C PHE A 342 -18.09 -16.70 -17.92
N PRO A 343 -18.61 -16.76 -19.17
CA PRO A 343 -18.31 -15.88 -20.30
C PRO A 343 -18.81 -14.44 -20.08
N THR A 344 -18.18 -13.47 -20.76
CA THR A 344 -18.47 -12.04 -20.58
C THR A 344 -19.80 -11.58 -21.22
N GLU A 345 -20.40 -12.42 -22.02
CA GLU A 345 -21.69 -12.20 -22.71
C GLU A 345 -22.89 -12.73 -21.94
N LEU A 346 -22.72 -13.15 -20.69
CA LEU A 346 -23.84 -13.62 -19.88
C LEU A 346 -24.89 -12.53 -19.69
N ALA A 347 -26.15 -12.94 -19.84
CA ALA A 347 -27.27 -12.09 -19.48
C ALA A 347 -27.27 -11.74 -17.99
N VAL A 348 -27.94 -10.66 -17.65
CA VAL A 348 -28.18 -10.22 -16.26
C VAL A 348 -28.66 -11.39 -15.41
N LYS A 349 -28.10 -11.56 -14.22
CA LYS A 349 -28.42 -12.63 -13.27
C LYS A 349 -29.12 -12.08 -12.04
N LYS A 350 -29.92 -12.94 -11.42
CA LYS A 350 -30.65 -12.62 -10.20
C LYS A 350 -29.91 -13.18 -8.97
N PRO A 351 -29.38 -12.32 -8.07
CA PRO A 351 -28.71 -12.76 -6.85
C PRO A 351 -29.59 -13.71 -6.02
N GLY A 352 -28.97 -14.78 -5.52
CA GLY A 352 -29.63 -15.80 -4.72
C GLY A 352 -30.53 -16.76 -5.50
N VAL A 353 -30.63 -16.64 -6.85
CA VAL A 353 -31.43 -17.50 -7.70
C VAL A 353 -30.61 -18.20 -8.77
N ASP A 354 -29.95 -17.45 -9.66
CA ASP A 354 -29.19 -17.98 -10.79
C ASP A 354 -27.86 -17.25 -11.02
N SER A 355 -27.42 -16.45 -10.05
CA SER A 355 -26.18 -15.68 -10.11
C SER A 355 -24.99 -16.47 -9.56
N PRO A 356 -23.86 -16.58 -10.29
CA PRO A 356 -22.61 -17.09 -9.72
C PRO A 356 -22.08 -16.13 -8.67
N TYR A 357 -21.47 -16.66 -7.59
CA TYR A 357 -20.98 -15.83 -6.51
C TYR A 357 -19.66 -16.31 -5.92
N LEU A 358 -18.95 -15.39 -5.30
CA LEU A 358 -17.81 -15.63 -4.43
C LEU A 358 -18.27 -15.52 -2.98
N GLU A 359 -17.77 -16.41 -2.13
CA GLU A 359 -18.03 -16.42 -0.70
C GLU A 359 -16.72 -16.22 0.08
N TYR A 360 -16.76 -15.35 1.11
CA TYR A 360 -15.64 -15.03 1.98
C TYR A 360 -16.08 -15.22 3.41
N HIS A 361 -15.33 -16.02 4.18
CA HIS A 361 -15.56 -16.21 5.60
C HIS A 361 -14.69 -15.25 6.42
N PHE A 362 -15.26 -14.66 7.45
CA PHE A 362 -14.52 -13.78 8.35
C PHE A 362 -15.05 -13.83 9.78
N THR A 363 -14.18 -13.53 10.75
CA THR A 363 -14.56 -13.26 12.14
C THR A 363 -14.63 -11.76 12.35
N ALA A 364 -15.51 -11.30 13.25
CA ALA A 364 -15.57 -9.91 13.68
C ALA A 364 -15.57 -9.84 15.22
N ASN A 365 -14.77 -8.94 15.77
CA ASN A 365 -14.71 -8.67 17.20
C ASN A 365 -15.88 -7.80 17.68
N GLU A 366 -16.41 -6.98 16.76
CA GLU A 366 -17.49 -6.05 17.02
C GLU A 366 -18.81 -6.54 16.40
N THR A 367 -19.92 -6.11 16.96
CA THR A 367 -21.26 -6.33 16.42
C THR A 367 -21.94 -4.98 16.16
N GLY A 368 -22.96 -4.97 15.30
CA GLY A 368 -23.69 -3.76 14.94
C GLY A 368 -23.37 -3.28 13.54
N LYS A 369 -23.42 -1.97 13.31
CA LYS A 369 -23.20 -1.38 11.99
C LYS A 369 -21.78 -1.53 11.53
N MET A 370 -21.63 -1.90 10.26
CA MET A 370 -20.33 -1.93 9.59
C MET A 370 -20.46 -1.40 8.16
N THR A 371 -19.35 -0.95 7.61
CA THR A 371 -19.25 -0.52 6.22
C THR A 371 -18.40 -1.50 5.43
N LEU A 372 -18.95 -1.99 4.30
CA LEU A 372 -18.19 -2.75 3.32
C LEU A 372 -17.76 -1.84 2.19
N TYR A 373 -16.47 -1.72 1.96
CA TYR A 373 -15.89 -1.06 0.79
C TYR A 373 -15.51 -2.09 -0.27
N THR A 374 -16.12 -2.00 -1.44
CA THR A 374 -15.83 -2.86 -2.60
C THR A 374 -14.98 -2.11 -3.60
N TYR A 375 -13.77 -2.59 -3.82
CA TYR A 375 -12.83 -2.07 -4.82
C TYR A 375 -13.07 -2.77 -6.15
N CYS A 376 -13.44 -2.02 -7.18
CA CYS A 376 -13.74 -2.56 -8.51
C CYS A 376 -12.82 -1.92 -9.56
N ALA A 377 -12.47 -2.72 -10.58
CA ALA A 377 -11.78 -2.17 -11.73
C ALA A 377 -12.70 -1.17 -12.46
N PRO A 378 -12.15 -0.07 -12.98
CA PRO A 378 -12.91 0.85 -13.81
C PRO A 378 -13.15 0.17 -15.16
N THR A 379 -14.38 -0.16 -15.44
CA THR A 379 -14.80 -0.70 -16.75
C THR A 379 -15.79 0.27 -17.38
N ASN A 380 -15.87 0.29 -18.70
CA ASN A 380 -16.93 1.02 -19.37
C ASN A 380 -18.25 0.29 -19.15
N ASN A 381 -19.33 1.04 -19.09
CA ASN A 381 -20.66 0.48 -19.13
C ASN A 381 -20.85 -0.28 -20.46
N LEU A 382 -21.17 -1.57 -20.38
CA LEU A 382 -21.39 -2.40 -21.56
C LEU A 382 -22.74 -2.10 -22.24
N SER A 383 -23.66 -1.47 -21.52
CA SER A 383 -24.95 -1.05 -22.03
C SER A 383 -25.25 0.37 -21.57
N ALA A 384 -25.52 1.26 -22.52
CA ALA A 384 -25.79 2.67 -22.24
C ALA A 384 -26.97 2.88 -21.26
N ASP A 385 -27.90 1.96 -21.23
CA ASP A 385 -29.17 2.10 -20.50
C ASP A 385 -29.22 1.26 -19.20
N LEU A 386 -28.30 0.30 -19.01
CA LEU A 386 -28.45 -0.72 -17.96
C LEU A 386 -27.46 -0.56 -16.79
N GLY A 387 -26.45 0.29 -16.93
CA GLY A 387 -25.41 0.42 -15.92
C GLY A 387 -24.55 -0.84 -15.82
N MET A 388 -23.83 -1.00 -14.71
CA MET A 388 -23.09 -2.19 -14.37
C MET A 388 -23.27 -2.48 -12.89
N LYS A 389 -23.81 -3.65 -12.57
CA LYS A 389 -24.25 -4.00 -11.24
C LYS A 389 -23.59 -5.25 -10.73
N TYR A 390 -23.38 -5.29 -9.44
CA TYR A 390 -23.13 -6.48 -8.66
C TYR A 390 -24.10 -6.49 -7.47
N SER A 391 -24.02 -7.53 -6.66
CA SER A 391 -24.79 -7.54 -5.43
C SER A 391 -23.99 -8.12 -4.29
N VAL A 392 -24.29 -7.68 -3.07
CA VAL A 392 -23.62 -8.09 -1.85
C VAL A 392 -24.64 -8.50 -0.80
N ALA A 393 -24.28 -9.53 -0.02
CA ALA A 393 -25.04 -9.94 1.17
C ALA A 393 -24.10 -10.45 2.25
N ILE A 394 -24.42 -10.17 3.50
CA ILE A 394 -23.74 -10.75 4.65
C ILE A 394 -24.69 -11.67 5.39
N ASP A 395 -24.24 -12.86 5.71
CA ASP A 395 -25.02 -13.91 6.38
C ASP A 395 -26.35 -14.18 5.70
N ASP A 396 -27.45 -13.90 6.39
CA ASP A 396 -28.83 -14.16 5.93
C ASP A 396 -29.52 -12.91 5.36
N GLU A 397 -28.76 -11.82 5.10
CA GLU A 397 -29.31 -10.60 4.49
C GLU A 397 -29.84 -10.85 3.09
N LYS A 398 -30.84 -10.08 2.72
CA LYS A 398 -31.25 -10.02 1.30
C LYS A 398 -30.17 -9.34 0.49
N PRO A 399 -29.77 -9.92 -0.67
CA PRO A 399 -28.76 -9.32 -1.52
C PRO A 399 -29.08 -7.87 -1.90
N GLN A 400 -28.18 -6.95 -1.58
CA GLN A 400 -28.25 -5.53 -1.96
C GLN A 400 -27.62 -5.37 -3.35
N ILE A 401 -28.37 -4.80 -4.30
CA ILE A 401 -27.86 -4.49 -5.64
C ILE A 401 -27.12 -3.16 -5.57
N VAL A 402 -25.89 -3.14 -6.10
CA VAL A 402 -25.00 -1.97 -6.15
C VAL A 402 -24.73 -1.62 -7.61
N GLU A 403 -24.97 -0.36 -7.98
CA GLU A 403 -24.70 0.20 -9.30
C GLU A 403 -23.32 0.86 -9.32
N THR A 404 -22.39 0.32 -10.12
CA THR A 404 -21.01 0.82 -10.16
C THR A 404 -20.87 2.18 -10.85
N PHE A 405 -21.87 2.57 -11.67
CA PHE A 405 -21.91 3.85 -12.37
C PHE A 405 -22.93 4.83 -11.80
N ALA A 406 -23.45 4.58 -10.60
CA ALA A 406 -24.31 5.54 -9.95
C ALA A 406 -23.64 6.93 -9.90
N ASN A 407 -24.42 7.97 -10.18
CA ASN A 407 -23.97 9.36 -10.23
C ASN A 407 -22.90 9.69 -11.29
N THR A 408 -22.71 8.84 -12.31
CA THR A 408 -21.92 9.16 -13.49
C THR A 408 -22.82 9.67 -14.62
N LEU A 409 -22.31 10.59 -15.43
CA LEU A 409 -23.02 11.04 -16.61
C LEU A 409 -22.98 9.97 -17.72
N PRO A 410 -24.03 9.83 -18.57
CA PRO A 410 -24.11 8.79 -19.60
C PRO A 410 -22.96 8.79 -20.60
N VAL A 411 -22.35 9.95 -20.84
CA VAL A 411 -21.23 10.13 -21.78
C VAL A 411 -19.85 9.95 -21.16
N GLY A 412 -19.76 9.39 -19.94
CA GLY A 412 -18.47 9.16 -19.30
C GLY A 412 -17.77 10.47 -18.91
N SER A 413 -18.49 11.39 -18.31
CA SER A 413 -17.97 12.66 -17.80
C SER A 413 -18.58 12.95 -16.42
N GLY A 414 -18.02 13.94 -15.74
CA GLY A 414 -18.44 14.34 -14.40
C GLY A 414 -17.51 13.84 -13.31
N GLU A 415 -17.65 14.40 -12.13
CA GLU A 415 -16.71 14.27 -11.01
C GLU A 415 -16.46 12.82 -10.59
N VAL A 416 -17.51 12.00 -10.55
CA VAL A 416 -17.41 10.57 -10.19
C VAL A 416 -16.69 9.77 -11.27
N TRP A 417 -16.92 10.09 -12.56
CA TRP A 417 -16.21 9.44 -13.67
C TRP A 417 -14.74 9.84 -13.69
N ASP A 418 -14.46 11.16 -13.59
CA ASP A 418 -13.09 11.69 -13.55
C ASP A 418 -12.29 11.07 -12.40
N SER A 419 -12.88 10.97 -11.21
CA SER A 419 -12.28 10.30 -10.06
C SER A 419 -11.96 8.83 -10.36
N GLY A 420 -12.89 8.08 -10.96
CA GLY A 420 -12.68 6.68 -11.33
C GLY A 420 -11.52 6.50 -12.31
N VAL A 421 -11.39 7.41 -13.30
CA VAL A 421 -10.27 7.40 -14.25
C VAL A 421 -8.95 7.75 -13.56
N MET A 422 -8.93 8.80 -12.74
CA MET A 422 -7.75 9.24 -12.00
C MET A 422 -7.25 8.15 -11.02
N MET A 423 -8.17 7.53 -10.32
CA MET A 423 -7.87 6.50 -9.32
C MET A 423 -7.61 5.12 -9.93
N ASN A 424 -7.96 4.91 -11.21
CA ASN A 424 -7.96 3.60 -11.88
C ASN A 424 -8.66 2.51 -11.05
N CYS A 425 -9.67 2.88 -10.30
CA CYS A 425 -10.48 2.00 -9.43
C CYS A 425 -11.72 2.76 -8.99
N ARG A 426 -12.80 2.04 -8.74
CA ARG A 426 -13.96 2.55 -8.03
C ARG A 426 -14.05 1.88 -6.68
N ILE A 427 -14.33 2.66 -5.66
CA ILE A 427 -14.55 2.17 -4.30
C ILE A 427 -15.99 2.51 -3.94
N LEU A 428 -16.80 1.48 -3.71
CA LEU A 428 -18.21 1.60 -3.42
C LEU A 428 -18.48 1.12 -2.00
N ALA A 429 -19.28 1.87 -1.25
CA ALA A 429 -19.60 1.56 0.13
C ALA A 429 -21.03 1.04 0.26
N THR A 430 -21.22 -0.02 1.04
CA THR A 430 -22.53 -0.53 1.47
C THR A 430 -22.56 -0.66 2.99
N GLN A 431 -23.74 -0.47 3.58
CA GLN A 431 -23.95 -0.57 5.02
C GLN A 431 -24.60 -1.90 5.35
N HIS A 432 -24.12 -2.55 6.39
CA HIS A 432 -24.59 -3.84 6.87
C HIS A 432 -24.68 -3.84 8.40
N GLU A 433 -25.27 -4.88 8.96
CA GLU A 433 -25.38 -5.04 10.41
C GLU A 433 -24.91 -6.45 10.79
N LEU A 434 -23.86 -6.51 11.62
CA LEU A 434 -23.31 -7.78 12.11
C LEU A 434 -24.02 -8.19 13.40
N ASN A 435 -24.59 -9.37 13.38
CA ASN A 435 -25.10 -10.05 14.56
C ASN A 435 -23.96 -10.83 15.25
N LYS A 436 -24.15 -11.26 16.49
CA LYS A 436 -23.14 -12.07 17.17
C LYS A 436 -23.08 -13.47 16.58
N LYS A 437 -22.02 -13.73 15.80
CA LYS A 437 -21.66 -15.03 15.24
C LYS A 437 -20.17 -15.28 15.41
N GLU A 438 -19.77 -16.55 15.41
CA GLU A 438 -18.34 -16.91 15.42
C GLU A 438 -17.70 -16.65 14.05
N ILE A 439 -18.43 -16.94 12.98
CA ILE A 439 -17.99 -16.76 11.60
C ILE A 439 -19.11 -16.11 10.80
N HIS A 440 -18.78 -15.06 10.11
CA HIS A 440 -19.65 -14.39 9.15
C HIS A 440 -19.33 -14.84 7.72
N THR A 441 -20.31 -14.72 6.85
CA THR A 441 -20.21 -15.06 5.43
C THR A 441 -20.58 -13.86 4.58
N LEU A 442 -19.61 -13.34 3.82
CA LEU A 442 -19.82 -12.29 2.83
C LEU A 442 -19.95 -12.93 1.44
N ARG A 443 -21.01 -12.60 0.68
CA ARG A 443 -21.22 -13.07 -0.69
C ARG A 443 -21.23 -11.92 -1.67
N ILE A 444 -20.45 -12.06 -2.73
CA ILE A 444 -20.46 -11.14 -3.88
C ILE A 444 -21.05 -11.86 -5.08
N TYR A 445 -22.21 -11.39 -5.52
CA TYR A 445 -22.95 -11.95 -6.64
C TYR A 445 -22.72 -11.13 -7.91
N MET A 446 -22.54 -11.80 -9.04
CA MET A 446 -22.64 -11.17 -10.33
C MET A 446 -24.10 -10.73 -10.59
N VAL A 447 -24.30 -9.50 -11.01
CA VAL A 447 -25.54 -9.08 -11.69
C VAL A 447 -25.25 -8.90 -13.17
N ASP A 448 -24.27 -8.09 -13.51
CA ASP A 448 -23.78 -7.88 -14.88
C ASP A 448 -22.39 -8.50 -15.07
N ALA A 449 -22.15 -9.21 -16.17
CA ALA A 449 -20.91 -9.94 -16.42
C ALA A 449 -19.67 -9.03 -16.59
N GLY A 450 -19.85 -7.74 -16.79
CA GLY A 450 -18.77 -6.76 -16.92
C GLY A 450 -18.09 -6.38 -15.59
N PHE A 451 -18.74 -6.63 -14.47
CA PHE A 451 -18.21 -6.31 -13.14
C PHE A 451 -16.90 -7.06 -12.85
N THR A 452 -15.92 -6.36 -12.31
CA THR A 452 -14.60 -6.92 -11.99
C THR A 452 -14.19 -6.48 -10.58
N LEU A 453 -14.08 -7.44 -9.67
CA LEU A 453 -13.77 -7.25 -8.26
C LEU A 453 -12.26 -7.29 -8.03
N GLN A 454 -11.71 -6.36 -7.26
CA GLN A 454 -10.29 -6.32 -6.88
C GLN A 454 -10.07 -6.66 -5.41
N LYS A 455 -10.83 -6.03 -4.51
CA LYS A 455 -10.60 -6.08 -3.07
C LYS A 455 -11.87 -5.76 -2.30
N LEU A 456 -11.98 -6.30 -1.11
CA LEU A 456 -13.05 -6.02 -0.16
C LEU A 456 -12.42 -5.52 1.15
N VAL A 457 -12.98 -4.49 1.75
CA VAL A 457 -12.56 -4.00 3.06
C VAL A 457 -13.79 -3.81 3.92
N ILE A 458 -13.82 -4.53 5.03
CA ILE A 458 -14.87 -4.47 6.05
C ILE A 458 -14.36 -3.57 7.17
N ASP A 459 -15.10 -2.52 7.48
CA ASP A 459 -14.80 -1.59 8.57
C ASP A 459 -15.90 -1.69 9.63
N CYS A 460 -15.56 -2.29 10.77
CA CYS A 460 -16.49 -2.59 11.85
C CYS A 460 -16.59 -1.46 12.89
N ASN A 461 -15.64 -0.51 12.89
CA ASN A 461 -15.53 0.49 13.96
C ASN A 461 -15.14 1.90 13.48
N GLU A 462 -15.30 2.17 12.18
CA GLU A 462 -14.94 3.44 11.54
C GLU A 462 -13.43 3.79 11.71
N SER A 463 -12.57 2.78 11.75
CA SER A 463 -11.12 2.95 11.98
C SER A 463 -10.27 2.85 10.72
N ILE A 464 -10.87 2.68 9.55
CA ILE A 464 -10.14 2.62 8.28
C ILE A 464 -9.34 3.89 8.05
N LYS A 465 -8.06 3.73 7.74
CA LYS A 465 -7.15 4.83 7.43
C LYS A 465 -7.02 4.98 5.93
N GLU A 466 -7.28 6.19 5.43
CA GLU A 466 -7.24 6.45 3.98
C GLU A 466 -5.86 6.17 3.39
N SER A 467 -5.85 5.39 2.33
CA SER A 467 -4.68 5.13 1.50
C SER A 467 -5.09 4.70 0.10
N PHE A 468 -4.22 4.89 -0.88
CA PHE A 468 -4.53 4.60 -2.28
C PHE A 468 -4.76 3.11 -2.54
N LEU A 469 -3.94 2.23 -1.94
CA LEU A 469 -4.06 0.77 -2.07
C LEU A 469 -5.09 0.16 -1.10
N GLY A 470 -5.52 0.93 -0.10
CA GLY A 470 -6.27 0.43 1.04
C GLY A 470 -5.40 -0.36 2.04
N PRO A 471 -6.00 -0.87 3.12
CA PRO A 471 -5.31 -1.68 4.11
C PRO A 471 -4.65 -2.92 3.48
N GLN A 472 -3.55 -3.38 4.09
CA GLN A 472 -2.96 -4.67 3.71
C GLN A 472 -3.95 -5.79 4.00
N GLU A 473 -3.82 -6.90 3.25
CA GLU A 473 -4.67 -8.05 3.47
C GLU A 473 -4.55 -8.56 4.90
N SER A 474 -5.69 -8.81 5.52
CA SER A 474 -5.78 -9.38 6.85
C SER A 474 -5.31 -10.84 6.86
N TYR A 475 -4.86 -11.31 8.02
CA TYR A 475 -4.55 -12.72 8.18
C TYR A 475 -5.78 -13.58 7.88
N PHE A 476 -5.57 -14.70 7.22
CA PHE A 476 -6.58 -15.75 7.03
C PHE A 476 -5.98 -17.14 7.27
N THR A 477 -6.82 -18.06 7.71
CA THR A 477 -6.45 -19.45 8.01
C THR A 477 -6.07 -20.21 6.73
N LYS A 478 -4.98 -20.99 6.77
CA LYS A 478 -4.45 -21.76 5.63
C LYS A 478 -4.84 -23.23 5.66
#